data_8f9c1cae9bde45494c508d5147862fe5
#
_entry.id   8f9c1cae9bde45494c508d5147862fe5
#
_cell.length_a   1.000
_cell.length_b   1.000
_cell.length_c   1.000
_cell.angle_alpha   90.00
_cell.angle_beta   90.00
_cell.angle_gamma   90.00
#
_symmetry.space_group_name_H-M   'P 1'
#
loop_
_entity.id
_entity.type
_entity.pdbx_description
1 polymer ?
#
loop_
_entity_poly.entity_id
_entity_poly.type
_entity_poly.pdbx_seq_one_letter_code
_entity_poly.pdbx_strand_id
1 'polypeptide(L)'
;MRIITPDFYNQSLAEIDWQKIPALGIELLFLDIDNTLAADGSRQADHATINLLREMEKAGLSLCVLSNAKAERGAEFTKNLGIPYLGLAMKPLTFKIKSYLRQQGLKPARCLMVGDQLFTDVMAGRRSGCKTLLVPPLAEDLSSFVRWKRKLENYFFRHSLDLHDIPSLPKCKRLQ
;
A
#
# COMPACT_ATOMS: atom_id res chain seq x y z
N MET A 1 -20.13 4.64 -3.70
CA MET A 1 -19.13 3.92 -4.48
C MET A 1 -17.73 4.51 -4.46
N ARG A 2 -17.51 5.83 -4.35
CA ARG A 2 -16.15 6.44 -4.35
C ARG A 2 -15.16 5.96 -3.26
N ILE A 3 -15.63 5.40 -2.15
CA ILE A 3 -14.77 5.03 -1.00
C ILE A 3 -13.94 3.76 -1.26
N ILE A 4 -14.37 2.89 -2.16
CA ILE A 4 -13.69 1.63 -2.49
C ILE A 4 -13.02 1.64 -3.87
N THR A 5 -13.15 2.74 -4.64
CA THR A 5 -12.45 2.87 -5.92
C THR A 5 -11.03 3.40 -5.66
N PRO A 6 -9.97 2.70 -6.02
CA PRO A 6 -8.61 3.22 -5.88
C PRO A 6 -8.38 4.38 -6.87
N ASP A 7 -7.44 5.28 -6.53
CA ASP A 7 -7.04 6.36 -7.44
C ASP A 7 -6.11 5.87 -8.53
N PHE A 8 -5.32 4.82 -8.23
CA PHE A 8 -4.36 4.21 -9.16
C PHE A 8 -4.39 2.68 -9.04
N TYR A 9 -4.08 2.02 -10.17
CA TYR A 9 -3.88 0.59 -10.24
C TYR A 9 -2.63 0.26 -11.07
N ASN A 10 -1.73 -0.54 -10.53
CA ASN A 10 -0.55 -1.04 -11.22
C ASN A 10 -0.45 -2.56 -11.03
N GLN A 11 0.11 -3.27 -12.00
CA GLN A 11 0.27 -4.74 -11.93
C GLN A 11 1.35 -5.16 -10.94
N SER A 12 2.31 -4.29 -10.67
CA SER A 12 3.40 -4.55 -9.72
C SER A 12 3.99 -3.23 -9.22
N LEU A 13 4.48 -3.21 -8.00
CA LEU A 13 5.26 -2.08 -7.47
C LEU A 13 6.59 -1.91 -8.21
N ALA A 14 7.17 -3.01 -8.73
CA ALA A 14 8.43 -3.00 -9.47
C ALA A 14 8.34 -2.34 -10.86
N GLU A 15 7.14 -2.16 -11.41
CA GLU A 15 6.98 -1.48 -12.70
C GLU A 15 6.87 0.05 -12.58
N ILE A 16 6.73 0.57 -11.35
CA ILE A 16 6.48 2.00 -11.10
C ILE A 16 7.79 2.78 -11.16
N ASP A 17 7.78 3.89 -11.89
CA ASP A 17 8.86 4.88 -11.90
C ASP A 17 8.73 5.81 -10.68
N TRP A 18 9.29 5.37 -9.55
CA TRP A 18 9.19 6.07 -8.28
C TRP A 18 9.78 7.48 -8.33
N GLN A 19 10.75 7.74 -9.23
CA GLN A 19 11.34 9.07 -9.40
C GLN A 19 10.32 10.12 -9.88
N LYS A 20 9.22 9.69 -10.49
CA LYS A 20 8.15 10.57 -10.96
C LYS A 20 7.03 10.80 -9.95
N ILE A 21 6.98 10.04 -8.87
CA ILE A 21 5.88 10.11 -7.91
C ILE A 21 5.84 11.44 -7.13
N PRO A 22 6.97 12.04 -6.71
CA PRO A 22 6.94 13.36 -6.07
C PRO A 22 6.34 14.47 -6.94
N ALA A 23 6.49 14.40 -8.27
CA ALA A 23 5.88 15.35 -9.19
C ALA A 23 4.33 15.31 -9.18
N LEU A 24 3.73 14.22 -8.69
CA LEU A 24 2.28 14.11 -8.47
C LEU A 24 1.83 14.72 -7.13
N GLY A 25 2.75 15.36 -6.41
CA GLY A 25 2.52 15.96 -5.09
C GLY A 25 2.48 14.94 -3.95
N ILE A 26 3.02 13.73 -4.13
CA ILE A 26 3.13 12.69 -3.10
C ILE A 26 4.46 12.85 -2.36
N GLU A 27 4.41 12.82 -1.02
CA GLU A 27 5.57 12.94 -0.14
C GLU A 27 5.73 11.74 0.79
N LEU A 28 4.62 11.06 1.14
CA LEU A 28 4.62 9.93 2.04
C LEU A 28 3.88 8.74 1.43
N LEU A 29 4.48 7.56 1.54
CA LEU A 29 3.85 6.29 1.24
C LEU A 29 3.48 5.56 2.54
N PHE A 30 2.21 5.21 2.71
CA PHE A 30 1.79 4.17 3.64
C PHE A 30 1.80 2.84 2.90
N LEU A 31 2.60 1.88 3.37
CA LEU A 31 2.85 0.60 2.70
C LEU A 31 2.27 -0.54 3.53
N ASP A 32 1.36 -1.33 2.96
CA ASP A 32 0.97 -2.59 3.58
C ASP A 32 2.07 -3.64 3.43
N ILE A 33 2.12 -4.64 4.34
CA ILE A 33 3.11 -5.73 4.30
C ILE A 33 2.57 -6.91 3.50
N ASP A 34 1.47 -7.49 4.00
CA ASP A 34 0.98 -8.78 3.57
C ASP A 34 0.46 -8.73 2.13
N ASN A 35 1.04 -9.55 1.27
CA ASN A 35 0.73 -9.61 -0.15
C ASN A 35 0.95 -8.30 -0.95
N THR A 36 1.58 -7.28 -0.31
CA THR A 36 1.93 -6.01 -0.94
C THR A 36 3.45 -5.85 -1.04
N LEU A 37 4.17 -5.82 0.09
CA LEU A 37 5.64 -5.77 0.14
C LEU A 37 6.26 -7.16 0.20
N ALA A 38 5.58 -8.12 0.81
CA ALA A 38 6.03 -9.49 0.97
C ALA A 38 4.83 -10.45 0.98
N ALA A 39 5.08 -11.73 0.72
CA ALA A 39 4.05 -12.76 0.84
C ALA A 39 3.43 -12.78 2.25
N ASP A 40 2.15 -13.16 2.34
CA ASP A 40 1.41 -13.23 3.60
C ASP A 40 2.16 -14.03 4.66
N GLY A 41 2.27 -13.49 5.86
CA GLY A 41 2.95 -14.13 6.99
C GLY A 41 4.48 -13.96 7.03
N SER A 42 5.10 -13.32 6.04
CA SER A 42 6.56 -13.08 6.03
C SER A 42 7.00 -12.26 7.25
N ARG A 43 8.14 -12.64 7.83
CA ARG A 43 8.73 -11.96 9.00
C ARG A 43 9.86 -11.00 8.62
N GLN A 44 10.41 -11.14 7.43
CA GLN A 44 11.54 -10.33 6.97
C GLN A 44 11.33 -9.90 5.53
N ALA A 45 11.81 -8.71 5.20
CA ALA A 45 11.88 -8.24 3.83
C ALA A 45 13.02 -8.97 3.08
N ASP A 46 12.74 -9.43 1.89
CA ASP A 46 13.76 -9.98 1.00
C ASP A 46 14.59 -8.88 0.34
N HIS A 47 15.63 -9.27 -0.38
CA HIS A 47 16.51 -8.31 -1.07
C HIS A 47 15.77 -7.47 -2.12
N ALA A 48 14.78 -8.04 -2.81
CA ALA A 48 13.99 -7.32 -3.81
C ALA A 48 13.15 -6.23 -3.15
N THR A 49 12.47 -6.56 -2.05
CA THR A 49 11.70 -5.61 -1.23
C THR A 49 12.60 -4.50 -0.67
N ILE A 50 13.76 -4.85 -0.12
CA ILE A 50 14.71 -3.85 0.41
C ILE A 50 15.16 -2.89 -0.67
N ASN A 51 15.49 -3.38 -1.86
CA ASN A 51 15.90 -2.55 -2.99
C ASN A 51 14.77 -1.63 -3.44
N LEU A 52 13.54 -2.15 -3.54
CA LEU A 52 12.35 -1.37 -3.89
C LEU A 52 12.11 -0.22 -2.89
N LEU A 53 12.21 -0.49 -1.59
CA LEU A 53 12.06 0.54 -0.55
C LEU A 53 13.15 1.62 -0.67
N ARG A 54 14.40 1.22 -0.94
CA ARG A 54 15.50 2.16 -1.18
C ARG A 54 15.29 3.02 -2.43
N GLU A 55 14.70 2.47 -3.49
CA GLU A 55 14.35 3.25 -4.69
C GLU A 55 13.30 4.31 -4.38
N MET A 56 12.29 3.98 -3.57
CA MET A 56 11.29 4.94 -3.11
C MET A 56 11.93 6.07 -2.27
N GLU A 57 12.83 5.73 -1.33
CA GLU A 57 13.55 6.71 -0.52
C GLU A 57 14.48 7.60 -1.37
N LYS A 58 15.21 7.02 -2.34
CA LYS A 58 16.04 7.78 -3.29
C LYS A 58 15.24 8.73 -4.16
N ALA A 59 13.98 8.44 -4.40
CA ALA A 59 13.04 9.34 -5.07
C ALA A 59 12.59 10.52 -4.19
N GLY A 60 13.03 10.59 -2.92
CA GLY A 60 12.63 11.63 -1.97
C GLY A 60 11.31 11.37 -1.27
N LEU A 61 10.81 10.13 -1.32
CA LEU A 61 9.56 9.74 -0.64
C LEU A 61 9.85 9.30 0.79
N SER A 62 9.07 9.79 1.73
CA SER A 62 9.03 9.25 3.09
C SER A 62 8.21 7.95 3.09
N LEU A 63 8.62 6.98 3.90
CA LEU A 63 7.95 5.69 3.98
C LEU A 63 7.40 5.46 5.39
N CYS A 64 6.26 4.80 5.49
CA CYS A 64 5.68 4.32 6.73
C CYS A 64 4.96 2.99 6.48
N VAL A 65 5.36 1.94 7.16
CA VAL A 65 4.69 0.65 7.06
C VAL A 65 3.42 0.65 7.93
N LEU A 66 2.29 0.26 7.33
CA LEU A 66 0.97 0.25 7.98
C LEU A 66 0.32 -1.12 7.79
N SER A 67 0.29 -1.97 8.82
CA SER A 67 -0.24 -3.33 8.70
C SER A 67 -1.25 -3.69 9.78
N ASN A 68 -2.20 -4.56 9.45
CA ASN A 68 -3.10 -5.21 10.40
C ASN A 68 -2.44 -6.37 11.17
N ALA A 69 -1.20 -6.72 10.81
CA ALA A 69 -0.43 -7.75 11.49
C ALA A 69 -0.23 -7.46 12.97
N LYS A 70 0.04 -8.52 13.74
CA LYS A 70 0.46 -8.39 15.14
C LYS A 70 1.69 -7.50 15.25
N ALA A 71 1.74 -6.68 16.30
CA ALA A 71 2.79 -5.69 16.49
C ALA A 71 4.21 -6.29 16.41
N GLU A 72 4.42 -7.46 17.01
CA GLU A 72 5.69 -8.17 17.03
C GLU A 72 6.19 -8.54 15.63
N ARG A 73 5.31 -9.10 14.77
CA ARG A 73 5.67 -9.53 13.43
C ARG A 73 6.05 -8.35 12.52
N GLY A 74 5.28 -7.30 12.57
CA GLY A 74 5.59 -6.13 11.76
C GLY A 74 6.80 -5.36 12.26
N ALA A 75 7.04 -5.31 13.59
CA ALA A 75 8.26 -4.76 14.16
C ALA A 75 9.49 -5.59 13.73
N GLU A 76 9.38 -6.92 13.70
CA GLU A 76 10.43 -7.80 13.19
C GLU A 76 10.70 -7.53 11.70
N PHE A 77 9.63 -7.41 10.89
CA PHE A 77 9.75 -7.11 9.46
C PHE A 77 10.48 -5.79 9.19
N THR A 78 10.21 -4.76 9.98
CA THR A 78 10.77 -3.41 9.77
C THR A 78 12.08 -3.16 10.55
N LYS A 79 12.51 -4.08 11.40
CA LYS A 79 13.64 -3.92 12.34
C LYS A 79 14.91 -3.35 11.71
N ASN A 80 15.23 -3.80 10.49
CA ASN A 80 16.48 -3.43 9.80
C ASN A 80 16.24 -2.45 8.64
N LEU A 81 15.02 -1.93 8.49
CA LEU A 81 14.67 -1.06 7.37
C LEU A 81 14.79 0.44 7.70
N GLY A 82 14.82 0.80 9.00
CA GLY A 82 14.82 2.20 9.43
C GLY A 82 13.50 2.95 9.14
N ILE A 83 12.44 2.22 8.74
CA ILE A 83 11.15 2.78 8.34
C ILE A 83 10.17 2.73 9.53
N PRO A 84 9.44 3.82 9.84
CA PRO A 84 8.39 3.82 10.84
C PRO A 84 7.35 2.72 10.59
N TYR A 85 6.89 2.07 11.67
CA TYR A 85 5.90 1.02 11.63
C TYR A 85 4.67 1.33 12.48
N LEU A 86 3.49 1.24 11.89
CA LEU A 86 2.19 1.37 12.53
C LEU A 86 1.47 0.01 12.51
N GLY A 87 1.78 -0.84 13.47
CA GLY A 87 1.16 -2.15 13.63
C GLY A 87 -0.25 -2.08 14.20
N LEU A 88 -1.00 -3.19 14.10
CA LEU A 88 -2.41 -3.27 14.55
C LEU A 88 -3.22 -2.07 14.04
N ALA A 89 -3.06 -1.76 12.77
CA ALA A 89 -3.66 -0.58 12.16
C ALA A 89 -5.18 -0.63 12.12
N MET A 90 -5.74 -1.85 12.25
CA MET A 90 -7.20 -2.12 12.18
C MET A 90 -7.84 -1.52 10.92
N LYS A 91 -7.12 -1.55 9.78
CA LYS A 91 -7.69 -1.12 8.51
C LYS A 91 -9.01 -1.87 8.24
N PRO A 92 -10.08 -1.21 7.84
CA PRO A 92 -10.18 0.13 7.25
C PRO A 92 -10.39 1.29 8.24
N LEU A 93 -10.12 1.15 9.54
CA LEU A 93 -10.16 2.27 10.47
C LEU A 93 -9.00 3.23 10.15
N THR A 94 -9.23 4.53 10.41
CA THR A 94 -8.30 5.59 9.98
C THR A 94 -7.52 6.22 11.12
N PHE A 95 -7.74 5.76 12.34
CA PHE A 95 -7.19 6.39 13.54
C PHE A 95 -5.66 6.53 13.48
N LYS A 96 -4.95 5.44 13.19
CA LYS A 96 -3.48 5.45 13.13
C LYS A 96 -2.94 6.32 12.00
N ILE A 97 -3.54 6.26 10.82
CA ILE A 97 -3.17 7.13 9.69
C ILE A 97 -3.33 8.59 10.09
N LYS A 98 -4.51 8.99 10.58
CA LYS A 98 -4.79 10.39 10.95
C LYS A 98 -3.92 10.89 12.10
N SER A 99 -3.63 10.03 13.10
CA SER A 99 -2.73 10.37 14.19
C SER A 99 -1.31 10.62 13.68
N TYR A 100 -0.79 9.71 12.86
CA TYR A 100 0.53 9.84 12.28
C TYR A 100 0.67 11.09 11.41
N LEU A 101 -0.30 11.35 10.53
CA LEU A 101 -0.31 12.55 9.68
C LEU A 101 -0.29 13.85 10.48
N ARG A 102 -1.06 13.91 11.58
CA ARG A 102 -1.03 15.07 12.49
C ARG A 102 0.33 15.25 13.15
N GLN A 103 0.96 14.17 13.60
CA GLN A 103 2.28 14.22 14.24
C GLN A 103 3.37 14.67 13.25
N GLN A 104 3.25 14.28 11.97
CA GLN A 104 4.20 14.66 10.93
C GLN A 104 3.88 16.02 10.28
N GLY A 105 2.75 16.65 10.60
CA GLY A 105 2.31 17.89 9.96
C GLY A 105 1.97 17.74 8.47
N LEU A 106 1.68 16.50 8.01
CA LEU A 106 1.44 16.19 6.61
C LEU A 106 -0.04 16.30 6.24
N LYS A 107 -0.30 16.84 5.05
CA LYS A 107 -1.65 16.85 4.47
C LYS A 107 -1.97 15.48 3.88
N PRO A 108 -3.16 14.90 4.15
CA PRO A 108 -3.53 13.58 3.62
C PRO A 108 -3.42 13.48 2.09
N ALA A 109 -3.78 14.55 1.36
CA ALA A 109 -3.70 14.59 -0.10
C ALA A 109 -2.26 14.44 -0.67
N ARG A 110 -1.23 14.62 0.17
CA ARG A 110 0.18 14.40 -0.20
C ARG A 110 0.68 13.00 0.18
N CYS A 111 -0.22 12.12 0.56
CA CYS A 111 0.09 10.76 0.97
C CYS A 111 -0.57 9.75 0.04
N LEU A 112 0.10 8.62 -0.18
CA LEU A 112 -0.39 7.51 -0.98
C LEU A 112 -0.46 6.25 -0.10
N MET A 113 -1.65 5.67 0.04
CA MET A 113 -1.83 4.35 0.64
C MET A 113 -1.65 3.29 -0.45
N VAL A 114 -0.72 2.39 -0.23
CA VAL A 114 -0.37 1.29 -1.14
C VAL A 114 -0.75 -0.03 -0.50
N GLY A 115 -1.53 -0.84 -1.18
CA GLY A 115 -1.96 -2.14 -0.68
C GLY A 115 -2.63 -2.99 -1.75
N ASP A 116 -2.96 -4.23 -1.39
CA ASP A 116 -3.53 -5.23 -2.27
C ASP A 116 -5.03 -5.49 -2.03
N GLN A 117 -5.61 -4.87 -0.98
CA GLN A 117 -7.01 -5.11 -0.59
C GLN A 117 -7.87 -3.84 -0.69
N LEU A 118 -9.01 -3.96 -1.39
CA LEU A 118 -10.00 -2.87 -1.50
C LEU A 118 -10.61 -2.48 -0.15
N PHE A 119 -11.07 -3.50 0.62
CA PHE A 119 -11.84 -3.27 1.84
C PHE A 119 -10.99 -2.94 3.06
N THR A 120 -9.69 -3.01 2.96
CA THR A 120 -8.78 -2.57 4.02
C THR A 120 -7.96 -1.36 3.57
N ASP A 121 -7.10 -1.50 2.59
CA ASP A 121 -6.10 -0.50 2.22
C ASP A 121 -6.71 0.68 1.48
N VAL A 122 -7.41 0.39 0.38
CA VAL A 122 -8.06 1.44 -0.41
C VAL A 122 -9.07 2.19 0.44
N MET A 123 -9.91 1.47 1.18
CA MET A 123 -10.90 2.10 2.05
C MET A 123 -10.25 2.94 3.17
N ALA A 124 -9.19 2.45 3.81
CA ALA A 124 -8.47 3.21 4.84
C ALA A 124 -7.84 4.48 4.27
N GLY A 125 -7.16 4.39 3.13
CA GLY A 125 -6.57 5.53 2.44
C GLY A 125 -7.61 6.58 2.08
N ARG A 126 -8.67 6.17 1.37
CA ARG A 126 -9.78 7.07 0.96
C ARG A 126 -10.45 7.76 2.14
N ARG A 127 -10.79 7.01 3.19
CA ARG A 127 -11.42 7.55 4.41
C ARG A 127 -10.49 8.47 5.21
N SER A 128 -9.19 8.35 5.00
CA SER A 128 -8.19 9.25 5.59
C SER A 128 -7.94 10.50 4.75
N GLY A 129 -8.44 10.56 3.50
CA GLY A 129 -8.19 11.63 2.54
C GLY A 129 -6.86 11.48 1.79
N CYS A 130 -6.21 10.32 1.88
CA CYS A 130 -5.02 9.97 1.11
C CYS A 130 -5.42 9.53 -0.31
N LYS A 131 -4.50 9.66 -1.25
CA LYS A 131 -4.56 8.92 -2.52
C LYS A 131 -4.31 7.43 -2.27
N THR A 132 -4.73 6.59 -3.19
CA THR A 132 -4.66 5.13 -3.02
C THR A 132 -4.13 4.46 -4.28
N LEU A 133 -3.24 3.51 -4.10
CA LEU A 133 -2.73 2.60 -5.12
C LEU A 133 -3.09 1.17 -4.74
N LEU A 134 -3.82 0.52 -5.63
CA LEU A 134 -4.08 -0.91 -5.54
C LEU A 134 -3.11 -1.66 -6.43
N VAL A 135 -2.56 -2.76 -5.90
CA VAL A 135 -1.76 -3.75 -6.65
C VAL A 135 -2.36 -5.13 -6.45
N PRO A 136 -2.18 -6.07 -7.39
CA PRO A 136 -2.57 -7.44 -7.16
C PRO A 136 -1.73 -8.07 -6.04
N PRO A 137 -2.28 -9.06 -5.31
CA PRO A 137 -1.54 -9.75 -4.26
C PRO A 137 -0.34 -10.51 -4.84
N LEU A 138 0.78 -10.55 -4.09
CA LEU A 138 2.00 -11.25 -4.49
C LEU A 138 1.83 -12.78 -4.49
N ALA A 139 0.98 -13.32 -3.60
CA ALA A 139 0.75 -14.74 -3.43
C ALA A 139 -0.68 -15.01 -2.94
N GLU A 140 -1.04 -16.28 -2.83
CA GLU A 140 -2.32 -16.67 -2.21
C GLU A 140 -2.33 -16.35 -0.70
N ASP A 141 -3.49 -15.87 -0.23
CA ASP A 141 -3.69 -15.55 1.18
C ASP A 141 -3.70 -16.82 2.04
N LEU A 142 -2.94 -16.84 3.11
CA LEU A 142 -2.91 -17.95 4.07
C LEU A 142 -4.20 -18.01 4.91
N SER A 143 -4.77 -16.87 5.26
CA SER A 143 -5.96 -16.77 6.09
C SER A 143 -7.25 -17.07 5.32
N SER A 144 -8.08 -17.99 5.82
CA SER A 144 -9.40 -18.27 5.25
C SER A 144 -10.32 -17.05 5.24
N PHE A 145 -10.21 -16.20 6.28
CA PHE A 145 -10.98 -14.96 6.37
C PHE A 145 -10.56 -13.94 5.29
N VAL A 146 -9.25 -13.84 5.01
CA VAL A 146 -8.75 -12.97 3.94
C VAL A 146 -9.19 -13.52 2.59
N ARG A 147 -9.10 -14.83 2.35
CA ARG A 147 -9.62 -15.46 1.12
C ARG A 147 -11.12 -15.21 0.91
N TRP A 148 -11.93 -15.25 1.98
CA TRP A 148 -13.35 -14.91 1.87
C TRP A 148 -13.57 -13.44 1.47
N LYS A 149 -12.86 -12.49 2.12
CA LYS A 149 -12.88 -11.07 1.69
C LYS A 149 -12.46 -10.89 0.24
N ARG A 150 -11.44 -11.60 -0.22
CA ARG A 150 -10.97 -11.56 -1.60
C ARG A 150 -12.04 -12.01 -2.61
N LYS A 151 -12.85 -13.01 -2.24
CA LYS A 151 -14.00 -13.40 -3.07
C LYS A 151 -15.02 -12.27 -3.22
N LEU A 152 -15.28 -11.52 -2.15
CA LEU A 152 -16.14 -10.32 -2.23
C LEU A 152 -15.50 -9.22 -3.08
N GLU A 153 -14.21 -8.97 -2.93
CA GLU A 153 -13.48 -7.99 -3.75
C GLU A 153 -13.54 -8.38 -5.24
N ASN A 154 -13.30 -9.64 -5.56
CA ASN A 154 -13.41 -10.17 -6.93
C ASN A 154 -14.83 -10.02 -7.51
N TYR A 155 -15.86 -10.18 -6.67
CA TYR A 155 -17.24 -9.92 -7.10
C TYR A 155 -17.43 -8.43 -7.44
N PHE A 156 -16.89 -7.52 -6.64
CA PHE A 156 -16.92 -6.08 -6.91
C PHE A 156 -16.15 -5.72 -8.19
N PHE A 157 -14.96 -6.30 -8.40
CA PHE A 157 -14.19 -6.10 -9.64
C PHE A 157 -14.99 -6.50 -10.88
N ARG A 158 -15.70 -7.64 -10.81
CA ARG A 158 -16.47 -8.13 -11.96
C ARG A 158 -17.74 -7.34 -12.26
N HIS A 159 -18.35 -6.71 -11.26
CA HIS A 159 -19.70 -6.13 -11.41
C HIS A 159 -19.76 -4.62 -11.22
N SER A 160 -18.76 -3.99 -10.63
CA SER A 160 -18.85 -2.59 -10.20
C SER A 160 -17.60 -1.77 -10.44
N LEU A 161 -16.48 -2.38 -10.79
CA LEU A 161 -15.20 -1.71 -10.93
C LEU A 161 -14.40 -2.34 -12.08
N ASP A 162 -14.22 -1.60 -13.18
CA ASP A 162 -13.28 -1.98 -14.21
C ASP A 162 -11.90 -1.42 -13.89
N LEU A 163 -10.93 -2.30 -13.65
CA LEU A 163 -9.55 -1.92 -13.36
C LEU A 163 -8.85 -1.26 -14.55
N HIS A 164 -9.34 -1.50 -15.78
CA HIS A 164 -8.79 -0.86 -16.98
C HIS A 164 -9.13 0.62 -17.05
N ASP A 165 -10.22 1.06 -16.41
CA ASP A 165 -10.61 2.47 -16.33
C ASP A 165 -9.87 3.25 -15.24
N ILE A 166 -9.08 2.56 -14.38
CA ILE A 166 -8.33 3.20 -13.30
C ILE A 166 -6.96 3.60 -13.84
N PRO A 167 -6.54 4.89 -13.66
CA PRO A 167 -5.21 5.32 -14.11
C PRO A 167 -4.11 4.56 -13.39
N SER A 168 -3.02 4.26 -14.10
CA SER A 168 -1.79 3.72 -13.49
C SER A 168 -0.83 4.84 -13.14
N LEU A 169 0.00 4.62 -12.11
CA LEU A 169 1.17 5.46 -11.85
C LEU A 169 2.20 5.32 -13.00
N PRO A 170 3.07 6.33 -13.18
CA PRO A 170 4.11 6.28 -14.21
C PRO A 170 4.92 4.99 -14.13
N LYS A 171 5.13 4.34 -15.26
CA LYS A 171 5.92 3.11 -15.37
C LYS A 171 7.36 3.40 -15.78
N CYS A 172 8.28 2.59 -15.28
CA CYS A 172 9.65 2.56 -15.77
C CYS A 172 9.65 2.26 -17.28
N LYS A 173 10.44 3.02 -18.05
CA LYS A 173 10.73 2.59 -19.43
C LYS A 173 11.52 1.29 -19.33
N ARG A 174 10.94 0.18 -19.78
CA ARG A 174 11.73 -1.05 -19.97
C ARG A 174 12.84 -0.69 -20.94
N LEU A 175 14.08 -0.87 -20.54
CA LEU A 175 15.19 -0.97 -21.48
C LEU A 175 14.86 -2.17 -22.37
N GLN A 176 14.53 -1.88 -23.64
CA GLN A 176 14.41 -2.88 -24.69
C GLN A 176 15.77 -3.49 -24.99
#